data_1f6b8240b9e9891dce8d69f720ed7122
#
_entry.id   1f6b8240b9e9891dce8d69f720ed7122
#
_cell.length_a   1.000
_cell.length_b   1.000
_cell.length_c   1.000
_cell.angle_alpha   90.00
_cell.angle_beta   90.00
_cell.angle_gamma   90.00
#
_symmetry.space_group_name_H-M   'P 1'
#
loop_
_entity.id
_entity.type
_entity.pdbx_description
1 polymer ?
#
loop_
_entity_poly.entity_id
_entity_poly.type
_entity_poly.pdbx_seq_one_letter_code
_entity_poly.pdbx_strand_id
1 'polypeptide(L)'
;RNEGNYEQTIECAKVYGMIVKSLENLDILLPLNDLSYLFSKEIFEKSIEKHQELLKVINDKDDEETLKIKRDLEEKINMIKDISEENIFIDTKKLTIKNTHGDFNVLQLIYKNNHINSVIDFVSACRMPVVWELIRSYSYIDKDVKNGIFNLDTFTDYIKEFNKYVKLNDYDLKYMSYIYLIQLLSSTYGYKE
;
A
#
# COMPACT_ATOMS: atom_id res chain seq x y z
N ARG A 1 9.05 -13.55 10.95
CA ARG A 1 8.63 -12.70 9.83
C ARG A 1 9.45 -13.13 8.62
N ASN A 2 8.81 -13.74 7.64
CA ASN A 2 9.49 -14.16 6.42
C ASN A 2 9.70 -12.91 5.56
N GLU A 3 10.94 -12.42 5.56
CA GLU A 3 11.40 -11.55 4.50
C GLU A 3 11.52 -12.41 3.26
N GLY A 4 10.75 -12.08 2.22
CA GLY A 4 10.75 -12.86 1.00
C GLY A 4 12.08 -12.69 0.27
N ASN A 5 12.65 -13.78 -0.21
CA ASN A 5 13.65 -13.72 -1.26
C ASN A 5 12.96 -13.33 -2.59
N TYR A 6 13.73 -13.14 -3.66
CA TYR A 6 13.17 -12.77 -4.97
C TYR A 6 12.08 -13.74 -5.44
N GLU A 7 12.30 -15.06 -5.32
CA GLU A 7 11.33 -16.07 -5.76
C GLU A 7 10.02 -15.99 -4.98
N GLN A 8 10.09 -15.81 -3.66
CA GLN A 8 8.91 -15.64 -2.81
C GLN A 8 8.18 -14.33 -3.09
N THR A 9 8.92 -13.26 -3.40
CA THR A 9 8.34 -11.98 -3.81
C THR A 9 7.54 -12.16 -5.09
N ILE A 10 8.09 -12.81 -6.11
CA ILE A 10 7.37 -13.05 -7.37
C ILE A 10 6.19 -14.03 -7.18
N GLU A 11 6.36 -15.05 -6.34
CA GLU A 11 5.26 -15.97 -5.98
C GLU A 11 4.10 -15.22 -5.30
N CYS A 12 4.38 -14.21 -4.48
CA CYS A 12 3.36 -13.37 -3.87
C CYS A 12 2.51 -12.63 -4.91
N ALA A 13 3.13 -12.05 -5.95
CA ALA A 13 2.42 -11.43 -7.07
C ALA A 13 1.51 -12.41 -7.81
N LYS A 14 2.03 -13.63 -8.06
CA LYS A 14 1.29 -14.72 -8.68
C LYS A 14 0.04 -15.06 -7.85
N VAL A 15 0.23 -15.31 -6.55
CA VAL A 15 -0.87 -15.70 -5.66
C VAL A 15 -1.91 -14.60 -5.55
N TYR A 16 -1.50 -13.33 -5.46
CA TYR A 16 -2.43 -12.21 -5.46
C TYR A 16 -3.24 -12.14 -6.77
N GLY A 17 -2.56 -12.27 -7.91
CA GLY A 17 -3.24 -12.31 -9.22
C GLY A 17 -4.24 -13.45 -9.34
N MET A 18 -3.90 -14.64 -8.84
CA MET A 18 -4.79 -15.80 -8.81
C MET A 18 -6.02 -15.55 -7.92
N ILE A 19 -5.84 -14.92 -6.75
CA ILE A 19 -6.96 -14.58 -5.84
C ILE A 19 -7.92 -13.64 -6.57
N VAL A 20 -7.44 -12.51 -7.09
CA VAL A 20 -8.27 -11.53 -7.79
C VAL A 20 -9.01 -12.20 -8.95
N LYS A 21 -8.31 -13.03 -9.74
CA LYS A 21 -8.92 -13.76 -10.85
C LYS A 21 -9.99 -14.76 -10.40
N SER A 22 -9.76 -15.46 -9.30
CA SER A 22 -10.73 -16.41 -8.74
C SER A 22 -11.96 -15.70 -8.19
N LEU A 23 -11.79 -14.55 -7.54
CA LEU A 23 -12.88 -13.75 -6.99
C LEU A 23 -13.76 -13.11 -8.08
N GLU A 24 -13.26 -12.93 -9.31
CA GLU A 24 -14.06 -12.48 -10.46
C GLU A 24 -15.19 -13.47 -10.81
N ASN A 25 -14.97 -14.75 -10.58
CA ASN A 25 -15.91 -15.82 -10.94
C ASN A 25 -16.98 -16.04 -9.87
N LEU A 26 -16.90 -15.34 -8.75
CA LEU A 26 -17.92 -15.42 -7.70
C LEU A 26 -19.07 -14.47 -8.03
N ASP A 27 -20.30 -14.99 -8.01
CA ASP A 27 -21.53 -14.19 -8.14
C ASP A 27 -21.83 -13.47 -6.81
N ILE A 28 -20.83 -12.74 -6.31
CA ILE A 28 -20.90 -11.98 -5.07
C ILE A 28 -20.49 -10.53 -5.34
N LEU A 29 -21.35 -9.60 -5.01
CA LEU A 29 -21.03 -8.18 -5.02
C LEU A 29 -20.44 -7.77 -3.67
N LEU A 30 -19.12 -7.69 -3.58
CA LEU A 30 -18.45 -7.20 -2.38
C LEU A 30 -18.62 -5.68 -2.23
N PRO A 31 -18.51 -5.12 -0.99
CA PRO A 31 -18.52 -3.68 -0.76
C PRO A 31 -17.49 -2.95 -1.59
N LEU A 32 -17.83 -1.77 -2.12
CA LEU A 32 -16.90 -0.94 -2.88
C LEU A 32 -16.08 -0.05 -1.94
N ASN A 33 -14.77 -0.13 -2.05
CA ASN A 33 -13.81 0.84 -1.53
C ASN A 33 -13.03 1.44 -2.71
N ASP A 34 -13.48 2.56 -3.25
CA ASP A 34 -12.90 3.19 -4.43
C ASP A 34 -11.66 4.05 -4.14
N LEU A 35 -11.25 4.16 -2.88
CA LEU A 35 -10.12 4.96 -2.40
C LEU A 35 -10.23 6.46 -2.69
N SER A 36 -11.35 6.96 -3.20
CA SER A 36 -11.51 8.39 -3.56
C SER A 36 -11.29 9.34 -2.38
N TYR A 37 -11.59 8.87 -1.16
CA TYR A 37 -11.38 9.62 0.07
C TYR A 37 -9.90 10.01 0.31
N LEU A 38 -8.93 9.23 -0.22
CA LEU A 38 -7.50 9.49 -0.03
C LEU A 38 -7.02 10.78 -0.73
N PHE A 39 -7.77 11.27 -1.73
CA PHE A 39 -7.35 12.39 -2.59
C PHE A 39 -8.12 13.67 -2.30
N SER A 40 -8.88 13.72 -1.21
CA SER A 40 -9.60 14.93 -0.83
C SER A 40 -8.71 15.90 -0.05
N LYS A 41 -8.93 17.21 -0.28
CA LYS A 41 -8.25 18.26 0.47
C LYS A 41 -8.45 18.11 1.98
N GLU A 42 -9.65 17.70 2.38
CA GLU A 42 -10.01 17.45 3.79
C GLU A 42 -9.12 16.35 4.43
N ILE A 43 -8.78 15.31 3.67
CA ILE A 43 -7.90 14.24 4.17
C ILE A 43 -6.47 14.74 4.36
N PHE A 44 -5.98 15.59 3.45
CA PHE A 44 -4.65 16.18 3.60
C PHE A 44 -4.59 17.11 4.82
N GLU A 45 -5.59 17.97 5.00
CA GLU A 45 -5.68 18.84 6.17
C GLU A 45 -5.74 18.04 7.49
N LYS A 46 -6.62 17.05 7.57
CA LYS A 46 -6.71 16.14 8.73
C LYS A 46 -5.42 15.36 9.00
N SER A 47 -4.71 14.97 7.92
CA SER A 47 -3.43 14.29 8.04
C SER A 47 -2.37 15.20 8.64
N ILE A 48 -2.27 16.44 8.16
CA ILE A 48 -1.35 17.44 8.71
C ILE A 48 -1.65 17.69 10.20
N GLU A 49 -2.91 17.89 10.54
CA GLU A 49 -3.34 18.08 11.95
C GLU A 49 -2.90 16.92 12.85
N LYS A 50 -3.13 15.68 12.42
CA LYS A 50 -2.73 14.49 13.20
C LYS A 50 -1.21 14.40 13.41
N HIS A 51 -0.43 14.73 12.40
CA HIS A 51 1.04 14.72 12.51
C HIS A 51 1.52 15.86 13.43
N GLN A 52 0.88 17.03 13.38
CA GLN A 52 1.16 18.15 14.28
C GLN A 52 0.80 17.84 15.72
N GLU A 53 -0.31 17.12 15.98
CA GLU A 53 -0.67 16.65 17.31
C GLU A 53 0.38 15.69 17.88
N LEU A 54 0.87 14.76 17.07
CA LEU A 54 1.97 13.87 17.48
C LEU A 54 3.24 14.64 17.81
N LEU A 55 3.61 15.64 17.00
CA LEU A 55 4.75 16.52 17.30
C LEU A 55 4.64 17.22 18.63
N LYS A 56 3.44 17.68 19.03
CA LYS A 56 3.21 18.32 20.34
C LYS A 56 3.45 17.36 21.50
N VAL A 57 3.01 16.11 21.35
CA VAL A 57 3.17 15.08 22.39
C VAL A 57 4.65 14.67 22.58
N ILE A 58 5.41 14.67 21.48
CA ILE A 58 6.80 14.21 21.47
C ILE A 58 7.78 15.32 21.93
N ASN A 59 7.35 16.58 21.97
CA ASN A 59 8.24 17.74 22.20
C ASN A 59 8.94 17.79 23.57
N ASP A 60 8.56 16.95 24.51
CA ASP A 60 9.10 16.98 25.88
C ASP A 60 10.31 16.06 26.09
N LYS A 61 10.81 15.39 25.04
CA LYS A 61 11.96 14.49 25.11
C LYS A 61 13.03 14.90 24.11
N ASP A 62 14.29 14.90 24.53
CA ASP A 62 15.45 15.30 23.73
C ASP A 62 16.43 14.13 23.44
N ASP A 63 15.97 12.87 23.50
CA ASP A 63 16.77 11.74 23.09
C ASP A 63 16.90 11.64 21.56
N GLU A 64 17.90 10.93 21.08
CA GLU A 64 18.24 10.84 19.66
C GLU A 64 17.11 10.20 18.81
N GLU A 65 16.41 9.23 19.37
CA GLU A 65 15.29 8.54 18.73
C GLU A 65 14.11 9.50 18.55
N THR A 66 13.77 10.26 19.60
CA THR A 66 12.73 11.29 19.58
C THR A 66 13.03 12.37 18.55
N LEU A 67 14.29 12.83 18.45
CA LEU A 67 14.71 13.83 17.46
C LEU A 67 14.60 13.30 16.01
N LYS A 68 14.83 12.01 15.80
CA LYS A 68 14.62 11.36 14.51
C LYS A 68 13.15 11.32 14.14
N ILE A 69 12.27 10.93 15.07
CA ILE A 69 10.83 10.89 14.86
C ILE A 69 10.28 12.29 14.56
N LYS A 70 10.74 13.33 15.27
CA LYS A 70 10.36 14.72 14.99
C LYS A 70 10.66 15.12 13.55
N ARG A 71 11.89 14.88 13.10
CA ARG A 71 12.30 15.18 11.70
C ARG A 71 11.44 14.45 10.69
N ASP A 72 11.17 13.17 10.91
CA ASP A 72 10.32 12.33 10.05
C ASP A 72 8.89 12.89 9.94
N LEU A 73 8.30 13.30 11.05
CA LEU A 73 6.96 13.91 11.09
C LEU A 73 6.92 15.27 10.38
N GLU A 74 7.94 16.12 10.58
CA GLU A 74 8.06 17.42 9.90
C GLU A 74 8.23 17.25 8.39
N GLU A 75 9.06 16.29 7.96
CA GLU A 75 9.22 15.94 6.55
C GLU A 75 7.91 15.46 5.94
N LYS A 76 7.18 14.56 6.60
CA LYS A 76 5.87 14.11 6.13
C LYS A 76 4.87 15.25 5.98
N ILE A 77 4.80 16.15 6.96
CA ILE A 77 3.93 17.33 6.89
C ILE A 77 4.25 18.18 5.66
N ASN A 78 5.53 18.41 5.38
CA ASN A 78 5.95 19.20 4.23
C ASN A 78 5.59 18.49 2.92
N MET A 79 5.87 17.18 2.80
CA MET A 79 5.50 16.40 1.63
C MET A 79 3.98 16.38 1.39
N ILE A 80 3.15 16.30 2.44
CA ILE A 80 1.68 16.35 2.31
C ILE A 80 1.24 17.72 1.78
N LYS A 81 1.85 18.82 2.26
CA LYS A 81 1.57 20.17 1.77
C LYS A 81 1.92 20.31 0.30
N ASP A 82 3.13 19.90 -0.10
CA ASP A 82 3.61 19.96 -1.48
C ASP A 82 2.67 19.19 -2.41
N ILE A 83 2.28 17.97 -2.05
CA ILE A 83 1.33 17.14 -2.83
C ILE A 83 -0.05 17.80 -2.90
N SER A 84 -0.52 18.43 -1.81
CA SER A 84 -1.79 19.12 -1.78
C SER A 84 -1.81 20.34 -2.72
N GLU A 85 -0.68 21.02 -2.88
CA GLU A 85 -0.52 22.16 -3.77
C GLU A 85 -0.44 21.78 -5.26
N GLU A 86 0.11 20.58 -5.55
CA GLU A 86 0.20 20.07 -6.93
C GLU A 86 -1.18 19.79 -7.57
N ASN A 87 -2.26 19.73 -6.79
CA ASN A 87 -3.64 19.47 -7.25
C ASN A 87 -3.75 18.27 -8.19
N ILE A 88 -2.98 17.21 -7.93
CA ILE A 88 -3.05 15.99 -8.75
C ILE A 88 -4.41 15.33 -8.53
N PHE A 89 -5.22 15.35 -9.58
CA PHE A 89 -6.51 14.68 -9.57
C PHE A 89 -6.37 13.23 -10.07
N ILE A 90 -6.76 12.28 -9.24
CA ILE A 90 -6.85 10.87 -9.62
C ILE A 90 -8.32 10.48 -9.74
N ASP A 91 -8.73 10.17 -10.97
CA ASP A 91 -10.06 9.62 -11.22
C ASP A 91 -10.03 8.10 -10.92
N THR A 92 -10.43 7.74 -9.72
CA THR A 92 -10.42 6.34 -9.26
C THR A 92 -11.28 5.42 -10.11
N LYS A 93 -12.27 5.96 -10.85
CA LYS A 93 -13.11 5.18 -11.78
C LYS A 93 -12.33 4.68 -13.02
N LYS A 94 -11.18 5.27 -13.32
CA LYS A 94 -10.29 4.83 -14.42
C LYS A 94 -9.32 3.73 -13.99
N LEU A 95 -9.21 3.48 -12.70
CA LEU A 95 -8.39 2.38 -12.16
C LEU A 95 -9.10 1.03 -12.36
N THR A 96 -8.32 -0.02 -12.46
CA THR A 96 -8.84 -1.39 -12.51
C THR A 96 -9.39 -1.79 -11.15
N ILE A 97 -10.72 -1.77 -11.02
CA ILE A 97 -11.45 -2.16 -9.80
C ILE A 97 -11.91 -3.60 -9.92
N LYS A 98 -11.52 -4.44 -8.96
CA LYS A 98 -11.90 -5.86 -8.89
C LYS A 98 -12.28 -6.24 -7.46
N ASN A 99 -12.89 -7.42 -7.30
CA ASN A 99 -12.95 -8.08 -6.00
C ASN A 99 -11.53 -8.45 -5.59
N THR A 100 -11.13 -8.07 -4.39
CA THR A 100 -9.80 -8.29 -3.83
C THR A 100 -9.89 -8.87 -2.43
N HIS A 101 -8.73 -9.24 -1.87
CA HIS A 101 -8.62 -9.66 -0.48
C HIS A 101 -8.92 -8.52 0.50
N GLY A 102 -8.60 -7.28 0.12
CA GLY A 102 -8.80 -6.06 0.93
C GLY A 102 -7.69 -5.77 1.95
N ASP A 103 -6.87 -6.77 2.29
CA ASP A 103 -5.69 -6.62 3.16
C ASP A 103 -4.57 -7.61 2.79
N PHE A 104 -4.40 -7.90 1.49
CA PHE A 104 -3.38 -8.85 1.05
C PHE A 104 -1.98 -8.32 1.33
N ASN A 105 -1.25 -9.04 2.17
CA ASN A 105 0.13 -8.74 2.52
C ASN A 105 0.82 -9.99 3.10
N VAL A 106 2.12 -9.92 3.37
CA VAL A 106 2.91 -11.06 3.87
C VAL A 106 2.41 -11.67 5.18
N LEU A 107 1.69 -10.91 6.02
CA LEU A 107 1.15 -11.39 7.29
C LEU A 107 -0.04 -12.34 7.10
N GLN A 108 -0.68 -12.30 5.95
CA GLN A 108 -1.81 -13.16 5.58
C GLN A 108 -1.37 -14.43 4.84
N LEU A 109 -0.04 -14.63 4.68
CA LEU A 109 0.51 -15.76 3.94
C LEU A 109 1.02 -16.84 4.89
N ILE A 110 0.57 -18.06 4.68
CA ILE A 110 1.08 -19.26 5.36
C ILE A 110 2.03 -19.99 4.41
N TYR A 111 3.27 -20.16 4.84
CA TYR A 111 4.31 -20.85 4.08
C TYR A 111 4.45 -22.30 4.48
N LYS A 112 4.71 -23.16 3.49
CA LYS A 112 5.14 -24.55 3.67
C LYS A 112 6.25 -24.86 2.66
N ASN A 113 7.37 -25.38 3.14
CA ASN A 113 8.54 -25.69 2.30
C ASN A 113 8.98 -24.49 1.44
N ASN A 114 9.04 -23.30 2.02
CA ASN A 114 9.39 -22.01 1.37
C ASN A 114 8.43 -21.52 0.27
N HIS A 115 7.27 -22.15 0.09
CA HIS A 115 6.23 -21.72 -0.84
C HIS A 115 4.98 -21.24 -0.11
N ILE A 116 4.24 -20.34 -0.73
CA ILE A 116 2.94 -19.90 -0.21
C ILE A 116 1.96 -21.07 -0.33
N ASN A 117 1.54 -21.59 0.82
CA ASN A 117 0.61 -22.71 0.89
C ASN A 117 -0.85 -22.26 1.00
N SER A 118 -1.10 -21.19 1.73
CA SER A 118 -2.46 -20.69 1.97
C SER A 118 -2.45 -19.19 2.19
N VAL A 119 -3.58 -18.56 1.88
CA VAL A 119 -3.87 -17.16 2.23
C VAL A 119 -5.06 -17.17 3.17
N ILE A 120 -4.99 -16.36 4.21
CA ILE A 120 -5.97 -16.28 5.30
C ILE A 120 -6.52 -14.87 5.46
N ASP A 121 -7.55 -14.72 6.28
CA ASP A 121 -8.09 -13.43 6.73
C ASP A 121 -8.74 -12.58 5.62
N PHE A 122 -9.76 -13.13 4.97
CA PHE A 122 -10.58 -12.45 3.97
C PHE A 122 -11.66 -11.54 4.57
N VAL A 123 -11.59 -11.19 5.85
CA VAL A 123 -12.60 -10.36 6.53
C VAL A 123 -12.73 -8.97 5.89
N SER A 124 -11.64 -8.46 5.31
CA SER A 124 -11.57 -7.16 4.62
C SER A 124 -11.88 -7.23 3.12
N ALA A 125 -12.30 -8.40 2.60
CA ALA A 125 -12.53 -8.56 1.17
C ALA A 125 -13.52 -7.52 0.64
N CYS A 126 -13.12 -6.82 -0.42
CA CYS A 126 -13.89 -5.72 -1.00
C CYS A 126 -13.58 -5.55 -2.49
N ARG A 127 -14.37 -4.71 -3.16
CA ARG A 127 -14.06 -4.22 -4.50
C ARG A 127 -13.22 -2.96 -4.37
N MET A 128 -12.01 -2.96 -4.94
CA MET A 128 -11.14 -1.79 -4.86
C MET A 128 -10.16 -1.72 -6.06
N PRO A 129 -9.48 -0.58 -6.26
CA PRO A 129 -8.37 -0.49 -7.20
C PRO A 129 -7.27 -1.50 -6.84
N VAL A 130 -7.06 -2.49 -7.71
CA VAL A 130 -6.12 -3.59 -7.46
C VAL A 130 -4.68 -3.11 -7.26
N VAL A 131 -4.33 -1.98 -7.85
CA VAL A 131 -2.98 -1.42 -7.78
C VAL A 131 -2.57 -0.98 -6.39
N TRP A 132 -3.52 -0.56 -5.55
CA TRP A 132 -3.23 -0.22 -4.17
C TRP A 132 -2.72 -1.44 -3.37
N GLU A 133 -3.44 -2.55 -3.48
CA GLU A 133 -3.09 -3.77 -2.78
C GLU A 133 -1.84 -4.43 -3.40
N LEU A 134 -1.66 -4.28 -4.73
CA LEU A 134 -0.49 -4.77 -5.46
C LEU A 134 0.81 -4.13 -4.95
N ILE A 135 0.90 -2.80 -4.92
CA ILE A 135 2.11 -2.11 -4.47
C ILE A 135 2.32 -2.28 -2.95
N ARG A 136 1.23 -2.29 -2.18
CA ARG A 136 1.29 -2.53 -0.74
C ARG A 136 1.83 -3.92 -0.42
N SER A 137 1.35 -4.97 -1.10
CA SER A 137 1.84 -6.34 -0.88
C SER A 137 3.33 -6.48 -1.23
N TYR A 138 3.78 -5.84 -2.31
CA TYR A 138 5.20 -5.77 -2.67
C TYR A 138 6.02 -5.14 -1.54
N SER A 139 5.59 -3.99 -1.04
CA SER A 139 6.32 -3.26 0.01
C SER A 139 6.44 -4.04 1.34
N TYR A 140 5.53 -4.97 1.59
CA TYR A 140 5.58 -5.81 2.79
C TYR A 140 6.44 -7.05 2.61
N ILE A 141 6.52 -7.62 1.40
CA ILE A 141 7.26 -8.87 1.17
C ILE A 141 8.71 -8.63 0.75
N ASP A 142 8.98 -7.58 0.00
CA ASP A 142 10.33 -7.30 -0.46
C ASP A 142 11.23 -6.87 0.70
N LYS A 143 12.38 -7.57 0.84
CA LYS A 143 13.32 -7.35 1.95
C LYS A 143 14.02 -5.99 1.87
N ASP A 144 14.22 -5.46 0.65
CA ASP A 144 14.98 -4.23 0.44
C ASP A 144 14.11 -3.01 0.79
N VAL A 145 12.79 -3.07 0.59
CA VAL A 145 11.86 -2.01 1.00
C VAL A 145 11.89 -1.76 2.49
N LYS A 146 12.06 -2.81 3.31
CA LYS A 146 12.20 -2.66 4.77
C LYS A 146 13.47 -1.90 5.19
N ASN A 147 14.47 -1.88 4.32
CA ASN A 147 15.70 -1.12 4.49
C ASN A 147 15.65 0.27 3.81
N GLY A 148 14.46 0.70 3.38
CA GLY A 148 14.25 1.98 2.70
C GLY A 148 14.63 1.99 1.22
N ILE A 149 14.87 0.81 0.62
CA ILE A 149 15.26 0.68 -0.79
C ILE A 149 14.12 0.08 -1.59
N PHE A 150 13.50 0.87 -2.48
CA PHE A 150 12.47 0.37 -3.39
C PHE A 150 13.13 -0.07 -4.71
N ASN A 151 13.26 -1.39 -4.91
CA ASN A 151 13.90 -1.96 -6.10
C ASN A 151 12.91 -1.96 -7.28
N LEU A 152 13.14 -1.06 -8.26
CA LEU A 152 12.26 -0.89 -9.42
C LEU A 152 12.28 -2.10 -10.36
N ASP A 153 13.40 -2.80 -10.49
CA ASP A 153 13.49 -3.98 -11.36
C ASP A 153 12.66 -5.13 -10.79
N THR A 154 12.85 -5.44 -9.50
CA THR A 154 12.05 -6.45 -8.81
C THR A 154 10.56 -6.09 -8.80
N PHE A 155 10.22 -4.81 -8.59
CA PHE A 155 8.83 -4.36 -8.64
C PHE A 155 8.24 -4.48 -10.05
N THR A 156 9.03 -4.18 -11.07
CA THR A 156 8.60 -4.37 -12.47
C THR A 156 8.29 -5.84 -12.77
N ASP A 157 9.10 -6.78 -12.30
CA ASP A 157 8.86 -8.20 -12.46
C ASP A 157 7.65 -8.67 -11.64
N TYR A 158 7.44 -8.09 -10.45
CA TYR A 158 6.24 -8.29 -9.64
C TYR A 158 4.96 -7.89 -10.39
N ILE A 159 4.96 -6.72 -11.01
CA ILE A 159 3.84 -6.24 -11.84
C ILE A 159 3.63 -7.16 -13.05
N LYS A 160 4.70 -7.55 -13.75
CA LYS A 160 4.61 -8.46 -14.89
C LYS A 160 3.99 -9.81 -14.51
N GLU A 161 4.37 -10.36 -13.35
CA GLU A 161 3.81 -11.62 -12.86
C GLU A 161 2.30 -11.48 -12.57
N PHE A 162 1.89 -10.46 -11.82
CA PHE A 162 0.49 -10.17 -11.55
C PHE A 162 -0.32 -9.99 -12.84
N ASN A 163 0.26 -9.30 -13.82
CA ASN A 163 -0.38 -8.95 -15.10
C ASN A 163 -0.68 -10.18 -15.98
N LYS A 164 -0.14 -11.36 -15.66
CA LYS A 164 -0.54 -12.63 -16.31
C LYS A 164 -1.97 -13.04 -15.96
N TYR A 165 -2.47 -12.61 -14.81
CA TYR A 165 -3.79 -12.96 -14.26
C TYR A 165 -4.80 -11.81 -14.38
N VAL A 166 -4.37 -10.59 -14.11
CA VAL A 166 -5.20 -9.39 -14.11
C VAL A 166 -4.51 -8.31 -14.92
N LYS A 167 -5.14 -7.87 -16.01
CA LYS A 167 -4.58 -6.84 -16.87
C LYS A 167 -4.75 -5.47 -16.25
N LEU A 168 -3.62 -4.80 -16.00
CA LEU A 168 -3.57 -3.40 -15.62
C LEU A 168 -3.62 -2.53 -16.88
N ASN A 169 -4.27 -1.39 -16.77
CA ASN A 169 -4.27 -0.37 -17.82
C ASN A 169 -3.17 0.69 -17.58
N ASP A 170 -2.96 1.59 -18.54
CA ASP A 170 -1.92 2.63 -18.45
C ASP A 170 -2.17 3.60 -17.29
N TYR A 171 -3.43 3.81 -16.92
CA TYR A 171 -3.80 4.67 -15.79
C TYR A 171 -3.40 4.05 -14.46
N ASP A 172 -3.58 2.74 -14.31
CA ASP A 172 -3.10 1.97 -13.17
C ASP A 172 -1.58 2.12 -12.99
N LEU A 173 -0.83 1.88 -14.07
CA LEU A 173 0.64 1.95 -14.05
C LEU A 173 1.14 3.36 -13.74
N LYS A 174 0.45 4.39 -14.25
CA LYS A 174 0.81 5.79 -14.02
C LYS A 174 0.63 6.23 -12.57
N TYR A 175 -0.43 5.76 -11.90
CA TYR A 175 -0.84 6.35 -10.62
C TYR A 175 -0.65 5.42 -9.41
N MET A 176 -0.29 4.13 -9.57
CA MET A 176 -0.19 3.20 -8.44
C MET A 176 0.80 3.64 -7.35
N SER A 177 1.97 4.13 -7.73
CA SER A 177 2.97 4.59 -6.77
C SER A 177 2.50 5.83 -6.02
N TYR A 178 1.81 6.74 -6.71
CA TYR A 178 1.27 7.95 -6.14
C TYR A 178 0.14 7.65 -5.14
N ILE A 179 -0.77 6.73 -5.47
CA ILE A 179 -1.84 6.27 -4.58
C ILE A 179 -1.24 5.72 -3.27
N TYR A 180 -0.20 4.91 -3.38
CA TYR A 180 0.44 4.31 -2.21
C TYR A 180 1.23 5.34 -1.40
N LEU A 181 1.92 6.26 -2.07
CA LEU A 181 2.64 7.36 -1.41
C LEU A 181 1.69 8.20 -0.54
N ILE A 182 0.55 8.62 -1.08
CA ILE A 182 -0.45 9.40 -0.33
C ILE A 182 -0.91 8.63 0.91
N GLN A 183 -1.15 7.34 0.79
CA GLN A 183 -1.55 6.54 1.95
C GLN A 183 -0.43 6.47 3.00
N LEU A 184 0.82 6.26 2.60
CA LEU A 184 1.95 6.23 3.52
C LEU A 184 2.12 7.56 4.25
N LEU A 185 2.03 8.66 3.51
CA LEU A 185 2.13 10.00 4.08
C LEU A 185 0.99 10.32 5.04
N SER A 186 -0.23 9.91 4.70
CA SER A 186 -1.41 10.15 5.55
C SER A 186 -1.46 9.25 6.78
N SER A 187 -0.68 8.18 6.83
CA SER A 187 -0.67 7.22 7.94
C SER A 187 0.19 7.71 9.11
N THR A 188 -0.38 7.68 10.31
CA THR A 188 0.33 7.87 11.58
C THR A 188 0.65 6.54 12.29
N TYR A 189 0.40 5.41 11.62
CA TYR A 189 0.74 4.09 12.13
C TYR A 189 2.27 3.98 12.25
N GLY A 190 2.79 3.50 13.33
CA GLY A 190 4.23 3.46 13.60
C GLY A 190 4.76 4.60 14.48
N TYR A 191 3.95 5.65 14.71
CA TYR A 191 4.28 6.71 15.67
C TYR A 191 3.42 6.63 16.94
N LYS A 192 2.59 5.60 17.07
CA LYS A 192 1.63 5.43 18.18
C LYS A 192 2.11 4.46 19.27
N GLU A 193 3.26 3.82 19.08
CA GLU A 193 3.93 2.95 20.03
C GLU A 193 5.11 3.70 20.66
#